data_106107121e668ebb75f7893026aa3d02
#
_entry.id   106107121e668ebb75f7893026aa3d02
#
_cell.length_a   1.000
_cell.length_b   1.000
_cell.length_c   1.000
_cell.angle_alpha   90.00
_cell.angle_beta   90.00
_cell.angle_gamma   90.00
#
_symmetry.space_group_name_H-M   'P 1'
#
loop_
_entity.id
_entity.type
_entity.pdbx_description
1 polymer ?
#
loop_
_entity_poly.entity_id
_entity_poly.type
_entity_poly.pdbx_seq_one_letter_code
_entity_poly.pdbx_strand_id
1 'polypeptide(L)'
;MEHSAVIGRLAPSPTGRMHIGNAYAALAAWLGVRSRNGHLVLRIEDIDTPRVVQDADRWIMDDLDWLGLNWDGDPVYQSARLDRYQQVLDALRGMTLNEIIRASVPEDGWNPSVSCSDCQMPLPYAITHTAGHPAPNTRPRATSPLIYPCFCSRADIRAASAPNEGDGFIVYPGTCRAMLAAERDARVSRGDRHSWRIAVPKSGNPAGAIAFDDEVFGSQHIDLGQQVGDVVIRRSDGLFAYQLVVSIDDFDMGVTQIVRGRDLLRSTAIQLWIRRALGRVSRLQSQTLTRTPSQRQTRPQQRLQSQRLAQPPSHTAPIPQFAHLPLVDDISGKRLAKRDHALDLGVLREEGVSSERIIGYCAWMLGLLPQPTPCRPSDLLDGFTWNTVAEHRDDHRCDTRDLLR
;
A
#
# COMPACT_ATOMS: atom_id res chain seq x y z
N MET A 1 8.29 22.11 -17.44
CA MET A 1 7.95 20.74 -16.98
C MET A 1 6.53 20.83 -16.44
N GLU A 2 5.57 20.23 -17.14
CA GLU A 2 4.20 20.11 -16.62
C GLU A 2 4.27 19.25 -15.35
N HIS A 3 4.03 19.84 -14.20
CA HIS A 3 3.86 19.08 -12.97
C HIS A 3 2.60 18.23 -13.12
N SER A 4 2.77 16.92 -13.24
CA SER A 4 1.65 15.99 -13.16
C SER A 4 0.86 16.31 -11.90
N ALA A 5 -0.47 16.49 -12.04
CA ALA A 5 -1.34 16.81 -10.91
C ALA A 5 -1.18 15.75 -9.81
N VAL A 6 -1.09 16.19 -8.55
CA VAL A 6 -1.05 15.28 -7.40
C VAL A 6 -2.38 14.57 -7.28
N ILE A 7 -2.36 13.24 -7.19
CA ILE A 7 -3.53 12.40 -6.93
C ILE A 7 -3.30 11.66 -5.62
N GLY A 8 -4.07 12.02 -4.60
CA GLY A 8 -4.07 11.32 -3.31
C GLY A 8 -5.35 10.54 -3.09
N ARG A 9 -5.43 9.84 -1.95
CA ARG A 9 -6.64 9.11 -1.58
C ARG A 9 -6.91 9.15 -0.08
N LEU A 10 -8.19 9.25 0.28
CA LEU A 10 -8.74 8.83 1.57
C LEU A 10 -9.18 7.37 1.38
N ALA A 11 -8.72 6.46 2.25
CA ALA A 11 -8.92 5.03 2.08
C ALA A 11 -9.39 4.35 3.38
N PRO A 12 -10.54 4.77 3.92
CA PRO A 12 -11.07 4.23 5.16
C PRO A 12 -11.70 2.85 4.94
N SER A 13 -11.53 1.95 5.94
CA SER A 13 -12.29 0.68 6.00
C SER A 13 -13.56 0.89 6.80
N PRO A 14 -14.75 0.49 6.28
CA PRO A 14 -16.06 0.71 6.92
C PRO A 14 -16.31 -0.32 8.04
N THR A 15 -15.49 -0.29 9.08
CA THR A 15 -15.56 -1.19 10.25
C THR A 15 -16.11 -0.51 11.49
N GLY A 16 -16.82 0.61 11.33
CA GLY A 16 -17.41 1.50 12.33
C GLY A 16 -17.17 2.97 11.99
N ARG A 17 -17.58 3.87 12.85
CA ARG A 17 -17.30 5.31 12.72
C ARG A 17 -15.80 5.62 12.74
N MET A 18 -15.44 6.80 12.27
CA MET A 18 -14.09 7.32 12.39
C MET A 18 -13.76 7.67 13.84
N HIS A 19 -12.52 7.50 14.24
CA HIS A 19 -11.96 8.01 15.49
C HIS A 19 -10.93 9.10 15.21
N ILE A 20 -10.47 9.79 16.24
CA ILE A 20 -9.51 10.90 16.12
C ILE A 20 -8.26 10.56 15.30
N GLY A 21 -7.74 9.34 15.40
CA GLY A 21 -6.59 8.89 14.59
C GLY A 21 -6.92 8.77 13.10
N ASN A 22 -8.19 8.47 12.74
CA ASN A 22 -8.62 8.50 11.34
C ASN A 22 -8.74 9.95 10.84
N ALA A 23 -9.30 10.86 11.65
CA ALA A 23 -9.39 12.28 11.33
C ALA A 23 -7.99 12.91 11.14
N TYR A 24 -7.03 12.57 12.01
CA TYR A 24 -5.63 12.97 11.91
C TYR A 24 -4.99 12.55 10.58
N ALA A 25 -5.13 11.27 10.21
CA ALA A 25 -4.59 10.77 8.96
C ALA A 25 -5.31 11.35 7.73
N ALA A 26 -6.64 11.55 7.83
CA ALA A 26 -7.45 12.14 6.76
C ALA A 26 -7.08 13.62 6.54
N LEU A 27 -6.89 14.40 7.61
CA LEU A 27 -6.45 15.79 7.53
C LEU A 27 -5.08 15.89 6.84
N ALA A 28 -4.11 15.10 7.25
CA ALA A 28 -2.78 15.10 6.62
C ALA A 28 -2.83 14.73 5.14
N ALA A 29 -3.63 13.72 4.76
CA ALA A 29 -3.82 13.32 3.36
C ALA A 29 -4.49 14.44 2.56
N TRP A 30 -5.50 15.09 3.12
CA TRP A 30 -6.21 16.21 2.52
C TRP A 30 -5.28 17.41 2.30
N LEU A 31 -4.54 17.83 3.32
CA LEU A 31 -3.58 18.93 3.24
C LEU A 31 -2.48 18.64 2.22
N GLY A 32 -1.91 17.44 2.22
CA GLY A 32 -0.85 17.06 1.29
C GLY A 32 -1.26 17.16 -0.17
N VAL A 33 -2.55 16.97 -0.47
CA VAL A 33 -3.11 17.07 -1.83
C VAL A 33 -3.60 18.48 -2.13
N ARG A 34 -4.41 19.07 -1.25
CA ARG A 34 -5.06 20.37 -1.50
C ARG A 34 -4.08 21.55 -1.50
N SER A 35 -3.01 21.51 -0.71
CA SER A 35 -1.95 22.53 -0.76
C SER A 35 -1.25 22.61 -2.13
N ARG A 36 -1.38 21.56 -2.94
CA ARG A 36 -0.84 21.47 -4.30
C ARG A 36 -1.92 21.50 -5.38
N ASN A 37 -3.15 21.90 -5.04
CA ASN A 37 -4.31 21.89 -5.94
C ASN A 37 -4.53 20.52 -6.62
N GLY A 38 -4.25 19.45 -5.90
CA GLY A 38 -4.35 18.07 -6.39
C GLY A 38 -5.77 17.51 -6.30
N HIS A 39 -5.91 16.28 -6.83
CA HIS A 39 -7.14 15.51 -6.84
C HIS A 39 -7.14 14.47 -5.71
N LEU A 40 -8.19 14.43 -4.91
CA LEU A 40 -8.32 13.54 -3.75
C LEU A 40 -9.47 12.55 -3.95
N VAL A 41 -9.16 11.26 -4.09
CA VAL A 41 -10.15 10.19 -4.27
C VAL A 41 -10.60 9.65 -2.92
N LEU A 42 -11.90 9.36 -2.77
CA LEU A 42 -12.39 8.55 -1.65
C LEU A 42 -12.55 7.09 -2.10
N ARG A 43 -11.82 6.19 -1.41
CA ARG A 43 -11.91 4.74 -1.63
C ARG A 43 -12.37 4.05 -0.36
N ILE A 44 -13.53 3.43 -0.40
CA ILE A 44 -14.07 2.63 0.70
C ILE A 44 -13.48 1.21 0.62
N GLU A 45 -12.68 0.84 1.63
CA GLU A 45 -11.97 -0.44 1.69
C GLU A 45 -12.83 -1.50 2.38
N ASP A 46 -13.89 -1.96 1.70
CA ASP A 46 -14.94 -2.86 2.18
C ASP A 46 -14.75 -4.33 1.79
N ILE A 47 -13.54 -4.72 1.39
CA ILE A 47 -13.24 -6.07 0.89
C ILE A 47 -13.23 -7.14 2.00
N ASP A 48 -12.90 -6.79 3.24
CA ASP A 48 -12.94 -7.70 4.40
C ASP A 48 -14.37 -7.77 4.96
N THR A 49 -15.26 -8.35 4.17
CA THR A 49 -16.71 -8.38 4.43
C THR A 49 -17.12 -8.80 5.84
N PRO A 50 -16.45 -9.75 6.53
CA PRO A 50 -16.79 -10.09 7.92
C PRO A 50 -16.59 -8.97 8.93
N ARG A 51 -15.83 -7.93 8.58
CA ARG A 51 -15.54 -6.78 9.45
C ARG A 51 -16.29 -5.51 9.05
N VAL A 52 -16.98 -5.53 7.92
CA VAL A 52 -17.80 -4.41 7.44
C VAL A 52 -19.02 -4.27 8.36
N VAL A 53 -19.23 -3.05 8.83
CA VAL A 53 -20.43 -2.67 9.60
C VAL A 53 -21.40 -2.00 8.64
N GLN A 54 -22.67 -2.37 8.73
CA GLN A 54 -23.72 -1.79 7.90
C GLN A 54 -23.76 -0.27 8.09
N ASP A 55 -23.90 0.47 6.99
CA ASP A 55 -23.96 1.94 6.90
C ASP A 55 -22.69 2.67 7.42
N ALA A 56 -21.61 1.96 7.78
CA ALA A 56 -20.38 2.60 8.26
C ALA A 56 -19.69 3.45 7.18
N ASP A 57 -19.86 3.13 5.90
CA ASP A 57 -19.40 3.94 4.78
C ASP A 57 -20.07 5.32 4.76
N ARG A 58 -21.39 5.37 5.03
CA ARG A 58 -22.14 6.63 5.12
C ARG A 58 -21.73 7.45 6.35
N TRP A 59 -21.49 6.80 7.48
CA TRP A 59 -20.98 7.49 8.67
C TRP A 59 -19.61 8.09 8.43
N ILE A 60 -18.74 7.39 7.70
CA ILE A 60 -17.41 7.88 7.34
C ILE A 60 -17.52 9.10 6.41
N MET A 61 -18.40 9.06 5.41
CA MET A 61 -18.63 10.20 4.51
C MET A 61 -19.23 11.40 5.24
N ASP A 62 -20.18 11.17 6.15
CA ASP A 62 -20.74 12.23 7.01
C ASP A 62 -19.69 12.83 7.95
N ASP A 63 -18.82 12.00 8.55
CA ASP A 63 -17.74 12.45 9.39
C ASP A 63 -16.71 13.30 8.60
N LEU A 64 -16.34 12.87 7.37
CA LEU A 64 -15.43 13.62 6.50
C LEU A 64 -16.03 14.96 6.05
N ASP A 65 -17.30 14.98 5.68
CA ASP A 65 -18.02 16.20 5.29
C ASP A 65 -18.12 17.18 6.47
N TRP A 66 -18.50 16.68 7.64
CA TRP A 66 -18.55 17.46 8.87
C TRP A 66 -17.20 18.07 9.25
N LEU A 67 -16.09 17.35 9.03
CA LEU A 67 -14.73 17.85 9.24
C LEU A 67 -14.28 18.84 8.16
N GLY A 68 -15.01 19.01 7.05
CA GLY A 68 -14.62 19.83 5.91
C GLY A 68 -13.54 19.19 5.03
N LEU A 69 -13.38 17.87 5.08
CA LEU A 69 -12.39 17.09 4.32
C LEU A 69 -13.03 16.52 3.05
N ASN A 70 -13.32 17.38 2.10
CA ASN A 70 -13.96 17.03 0.83
C ASN A 70 -13.04 16.18 -0.07
N TRP A 71 -13.66 15.38 -0.93
CA TRP A 71 -13.00 14.58 -1.97
C TRP A 71 -13.60 14.87 -3.35
N ASP A 72 -12.98 14.35 -4.39
CA ASP A 72 -13.39 14.59 -5.78
C ASP A 72 -14.03 13.35 -6.39
N GLY A 73 -15.16 13.55 -7.06
CA GLY A 73 -15.92 12.50 -7.73
C GLY A 73 -16.67 11.55 -6.78
N ASP A 74 -17.16 10.44 -7.34
CA ASP A 74 -17.90 9.44 -6.57
C ASP A 74 -16.96 8.55 -5.75
N PRO A 75 -17.38 8.09 -4.56
CA PRO A 75 -16.63 7.11 -3.78
C PRO A 75 -16.44 5.81 -4.57
N VAL A 76 -15.23 5.24 -4.50
CA VAL A 76 -14.90 3.96 -5.12
C VAL A 76 -14.93 2.87 -4.04
N TYR A 77 -15.71 1.80 -4.28
CA TYR A 77 -15.81 0.65 -3.37
C TYR A 77 -14.95 -0.51 -3.86
N GLN A 78 -14.14 -1.09 -2.99
CA GLN A 78 -13.32 -2.25 -3.33
C GLN A 78 -14.15 -3.49 -3.66
N SER A 79 -15.29 -3.67 -2.99
CA SER A 79 -16.25 -4.76 -3.29
C SER A 79 -16.78 -4.73 -4.71
N ALA A 80 -16.86 -3.56 -5.34
CA ALA A 80 -17.28 -3.41 -6.75
C ALA A 80 -16.15 -3.73 -7.75
N ARG A 81 -14.92 -4.05 -7.29
CA ARG A 81 -13.74 -4.25 -8.11
C ARG A 81 -13.19 -5.69 -8.10
N LEU A 82 -13.94 -6.65 -7.55
CA LEU A 82 -13.51 -8.04 -7.38
C LEU A 82 -13.05 -8.70 -8.67
N ASP A 83 -13.76 -8.44 -9.79
CA ASP A 83 -13.39 -8.95 -11.11
C ASP A 83 -12.03 -8.39 -11.57
N ARG A 84 -11.74 -7.13 -11.27
CA ARG A 84 -10.45 -6.53 -11.58
C ARG A 84 -9.32 -7.19 -10.80
N TYR A 85 -9.53 -7.45 -9.51
CA TYR A 85 -8.54 -8.15 -8.68
C TYR A 85 -8.31 -9.58 -9.15
N GLN A 86 -9.37 -10.28 -9.58
CA GLN A 86 -9.25 -11.62 -10.15
C GLN A 86 -8.46 -11.61 -11.46
N GLN A 87 -8.77 -10.68 -12.39
CA GLN A 87 -8.03 -10.53 -13.65
C GLN A 87 -6.54 -10.32 -13.42
N VAL A 88 -6.19 -9.44 -12.47
CA VAL A 88 -4.78 -9.18 -12.12
C VAL A 88 -4.14 -10.41 -11.49
N LEU A 89 -4.81 -11.08 -10.56
CA LEU A 89 -4.29 -12.29 -9.93
C LEU A 89 -3.99 -13.36 -10.99
N ASP A 90 -4.89 -13.58 -11.95
CA ASP A 90 -4.71 -14.57 -13.01
C ASP A 90 -3.54 -14.20 -13.93
N ALA A 91 -3.39 -12.93 -14.28
CA ALA A 91 -2.23 -12.45 -15.04
C ALA A 91 -0.92 -12.69 -14.27
N LEU A 92 -0.87 -12.38 -12.98
CA LEU A 92 0.32 -12.61 -12.13
C LEU A 92 0.64 -14.09 -11.94
N ARG A 93 -0.37 -14.98 -11.91
CA ARG A 93 -0.17 -16.45 -11.86
C ARG A 93 0.52 -16.99 -13.09
N GLY A 94 0.37 -16.35 -14.24
CA GLY A 94 1.06 -16.70 -15.47
C GLY A 94 2.53 -16.27 -15.51
N MET A 95 3.01 -15.54 -14.50
CA MET A 95 4.36 -14.98 -14.48
C MET A 95 5.32 -15.77 -13.59
N THR A 96 6.60 -15.63 -13.88
CA THR A 96 7.69 -16.14 -13.04
C THR A 96 8.32 -15.02 -12.22
N LEU A 97 8.88 -15.35 -11.07
CA LEU A 97 9.64 -14.42 -10.25
C LEU A 97 10.81 -13.77 -11.05
N ASN A 98 11.50 -14.58 -11.88
CA ASN A 98 12.64 -14.12 -12.66
C ASN A 98 12.25 -13.06 -13.72
N GLU A 99 11.02 -13.09 -14.26
CA GLU A 99 10.54 -12.05 -15.17
C GLU A 99 10.42 -10.70 -14.47
N ILE A 100 9.99 -10.68 -13.21
CA ILE A 100 9.90 -9.44 -12.44
C ILE A 100 11.28 -8.96 -11.99
N ILE A 101 12.16 -9.88 -11.56
CA ILE A 101 13.54 -9.55 -11.20
C ILE A 101 14.27 -8.88 -12.38
N ARG A 102 14.20 -9.47 -13.59
CA ARG A 102 14.83 -8.89 -14.80
C ARG A 102 14.24 -7.54 -15.18
N ALA A 103 12.93 -7.37 -15.04
CA ALA A 103 12.26 -6.10 -15.33
C ALA A 103 12.59 -4.99 -14.28
N SER A 104 13.19 -5.37 -13.16
CA SER A 104 13.57 -4.44 -12.08
C SER A 104 15.01 -3.92 -12.21
N VAL A 105 15.81 -4.50 -13.11
CA VAL A 105 17.19 -4.05 -13.39
C VAL A 105 17.15 -3.21 -14.66
N PRO A 106 17.66 -1.96 -14.67
CA PRO A 106 17.78 -1.16 -15.89
C PRO A 106 18.57 -1.87 -16.97
N GLU A 107 18.18 -1.75 -18.24
CA GLU A 107 18.87 -2.37 -19.39
C GLU A 107 20.32 -1.87 -19.56
N ASP A 108 20.64 -0.69 -19.03
CA ASP A 108 21.95 -0.04 -19.13
C ASP A 108 23.00 -0.56 -18.14
N GLY A 109 22.71 -1.65 -17.45
CA GLY A 109 23.60 -2.21 -16.42
C GLY A 109 23.65 -1.30 -15.19
N TRP A 110 23.43 -1.87 -14.02
CA TRP A 110 23.57 -1.17 -12.76
C TRP A 110 24.98 -0.56 -12.66
N ASN A 111 25.06 0.78 -12.74
CA ASN A 111 26.30 1.50 -12.54
C ASN A 111 26.50 1.76 -11.04
N PRO A 112 27.43 1.08 -10.37
CA PRO A 112 27.68 1.27 -8.94
C PRO A 112 28.31 2.63 -8.62
N SER A 113 28.50 3.50 -9.63
CA SER A 113 29.20 4.78 -9.48
C SER A 113 28.30 5.98 -9.19
N VAL A 114 27.01 5.81 -8.95
CA VAL A 114 26.20 6.88 -8.35
C VAL A 114 26.51 6.90 -6.86
N SER A 115 27.62 7.54 -6.52
CA SER A 115 27.95 7.89 -5.15
C SER A 115 26.95 8.95 -4.69
N CYS A 116 26.10 8.60 -3.76
CA CYS A 116 25.46 9.60 -2.90
C CYS A 116 26.57 10.24 -2.06
N SER A 117 26.85 11.52 -2.27
CA SER A 117 27.93 12.24 -1.58
C SER A 117 27.76 12.33 -0.06
N ASP A 118 26.63 11.90 0.49
CA ASP A 118 26.28 12.05 1.91
C ASP A 118 26.11 10.74 2.69
N CYS A 119 26.32 9.57 2.06
CA CYS A 119 26.23 8.28 2.73
C CYS A 119 27.61 7.73 3.08
N GLN A 120 28.15 8.07 4.26
CA GLN A 120 29.29 7.39 4.86
C GLN A 120 28.87 6.04 5.46
N MET A 121 28.63 5.03 4.62
CA MET A 121 28.60 3.64 5.06
C MET A 121 29.35 2.75 4.06
N PRO A 122 30.28 1.89 4.51
CA PRO A 122 31.01 0.97 3.64
C PRO A 122 30.07 -0.14 3.16
N LEU A 123 29.95 -0.29 1.85
CA LEU A 123 29.28 -1.44 1.24
C LEU A 123 30.13 -2.70 1.48
N PRO A 124 29.61 -3.76 2.13
CA PRO A 124 30.29 -5.04 2.13
C PRO A 124 29.98 -5.78 0.83
N TYR A 125 31.03 -6.23 0.17
CA TYR A 125 31.11 -7.15 -0.95
C TYR A 125 31.39 -6.57 -2.34
N ALA A 126 32.66 -6.35 -2.61
CA ALA A 126 33.23 -6.43 -3.96
C ALA A 126 33.30 -7.92 -4.37
N ILE A 127 32.45 -8.36 -5.30
CA ILE A 127 32.61 -9.66 -5.95
C ILE A 127 33.73 -9.49 -7.01
N THR A 128 34.91 -9.93 -6.65
CA THR A 128 35.99 -10.11 -7.64
C THR A 128 35.63 -11.28 -8.57
N HIS A 129 35.29 -10.97 -9.81
CA HIS A 129 35.21 -11.99 -10.86
C HIS A 129 36.62 -12.47 -11.20
N THR A 130 37.03 -13.61 -10.66
CA THR A 130 38.14 -14.38 -11.24
C THR A 130 37.59 -15.14 -12.44
N ALA A 131 38.14 -14.79 -13.61
CA ALA A 131 37.89 -15.49 -14.88
C ALA A 131 38.45 -16.92 -14.81
N GLY A 132 37.59 -17.88 -15.19
CA GLY A 132 38.07 -19.19 -15.62
C GLY A 132 37.63 -20.38 -14.78
N HIS A 133 36.34 -20.78 -14.88
CA HIS A 133 35.94 -22.21 -14.83
C HIS A 133 34.68 -22.38 -15.68
N PRO A 134 34.58 -23.37 -16.57
CA PRO A 134 33.35 -23.66 -17.30
C PRO A 134 32.31 -24.15 -16.31
N ALA A 135 31.14 -23.52 -16.34
CA ALA A 135 30.02 -23.87 -15.52
C ALA A 135 29.60 -25.32 -15.75
N PRO A 136 29.33 -26.12 -14.69
CA PRO A 136 28.78 -27.46 -14.86
C PRO A 136 27.39 -27.35 -15.50
N ASN A 137 27.08 -28.25 -16.40
CA ASN A 137 25.84 -28.46 -17.12
C ASN A 137 24.62 -28.32 -16.16
N THR A 138 24.09 -27.11 -16.00
CA THR A 138 22.92 -26.90 -15.16
C THR A 138 21.68 -27.21 -16.00
N ARG A 139 20.99 -28.30 -15.65
CA ARG A 139 19.58 -28.53 -16.02
C ARG A 139 18.81 -27.21 -15.89
N PRO A 140 17.84 -26.92 -16.79
CA PRO A 140 17.08 -25.69 -16.73
C PRO A 140 16.51 -25.54 -15.30
N ARG A 141 16.97 -24.53 -14.60
CA ARG A 141 16.52 -24.21 -13.23
C ARG A 141 15.03 -23.99 -13.32
N ALA A 142 14.24 -24.88 -12.67
CA ALA A 142 12.78 -24.75 -12.62
C ALA A 142 12.41 -23.30 -12.30
N THR A 143 11.71 -22.65 -13.22
CA THR A 143 11.33 -21.23 -13.09
C THR A 143 10.42 -21.12 -11.89
N SER A 144 10.85 -20.41 -10.84
CA SER A 144 10.03 -20.20 -9.65
C SER A 144 8.80 -19.37 -10.03
N PRO A 145 7.57 -19.85 -9.78
CA PRO A 145 6.38 -19.07 -10.08
C PRO A 145 6.36 -17.80 -9.22
N LEU A 146 5.81 -16.71 -9.78
CA LEU A 146 5.61 -15.47 -9.02
C LEU A 146 4.51 -15.66 -7.96
N ILE A 147 3.45 -16.37 -8.33
CA ILE A 147 2.32 -16.67 -7.45
C ILE A 147 2.24 -18.20 -7.25
N TYR A 148 2.10 -18.62 -6.00
CA TYR A 148 2.01 -20.04 -5.67
C TYR A 148 1.05 -20.32 -4.51
N PRO A 149 0.45 -21.54 -4.45
CA PRO A 149 -0.42 -21.94 -3.35
C PRO A 149 0.39 -22.23 -2.08
N CYS A 150 -0.11 -21.77 -0.95
CA CYS A 150 0.46 -22.02 0.38
C CYS A 150 -0.55 -22.75 1.26
N PHE A 151 -0.17 -23.92 1.72
CA PHE A 151 -1.00 -24.83 2.52
C PHE A 151 -0.72 -24.74 4.02
N CYS A 152 0.22 -23.88 4.44
CA CYS A 152 0.58 -23.71 5.84
C CYS A 152 -0.55 -23.02 6.61
N SER A 153 -0.83 -23.51 7.83
CA SER A 153 -1.60 -22.79 8.83
C SER A 153 -0.76 -21.65 9.47
N ARG A 154 -1.41 -20.79 10.24
CA ARG A 154 -0.69 -19.77 11.05
C ARG A 154 0.23 -20.41 12.09
N ALA A 155 -0.16 -21.57 12.65
CA ALA A 155 0.64 -22.32 13.61
C ALA A 155 1.92 -22.87 12.96
N ASP A 156 1.80 -23.47 11.75
CA ASP A 156 2.95 -23.98 10.99
C ASP A 156 3.96 -22.86 10.69
N ILE A 157 3.48 -21.67 10.31
CA ILE A 157 4.34 -20.54 10.01
C ILE A 157 5.09 -20.11 11.27
N ARG A 158 4.39 -19.97 12.42
CA ARG A 158 5.03 -19.60 13.69
C ARG A 158 6.08 -20.62 14.12
N ALA A 159 5.77 -21.91 14.00
CA ALA A 159 6.69 -22.97 14.39
C ALA A 159 7.96 -23.03 13.54
N ALA A 160 7.86 -22.65 12.25
CA ALA A 160 8.95 -22.69 11.30
C ALA A 160 9.76 -21.36 11.21
N SER A 161 9.25 -20.28 11.80
CA SER A 161 9.90 -18.96 11.76
C SER A 161 10.80 -18.79 12.97
N ALA A 162 12.02 -18.29 12.75
CA ALA A 162 12.87 -17.82 13.84
C ALA A 162 12.19 -16.65 14.58
N PRO A 163 12.41 -16.50 15.89
CA PRO A 163 11.97 -15.31 16.61
C PRO A 163 12.63 -14.08 15.97
N ASN A 164 11.82 -13.17 15.43
CA ASN A 164 12.34 -11.88 15.01
C ASN A 164 12.41 -10.95 16.23
N GLU A 165 13.58 -10.38 16.45
CA GLU A 165 13.76 -9.34 17.45
C GLU A 165 13.00 -8.09 16.99
N GLY A 166 12.10 -7.56 17.81
CA GLY A 166 11.45 -6.26 17.60
C GLY A 166 9.93 -6.29 17.67
N ASP A 167 9.27 -6.11 16.54
CA ASP A 167 7.82 -5.81 16.45
C ASP A 167 6.89 -7.04 16.36
N GLY A 168 7.42 -8.24 16.53
CA GLY A 168 6.65 -9.48 16.45
C GLY A 168 6.18 -9.86 15.03
N PHE A 169 6.69 -9.17 13.99
CA PHE A 169 6.40 -9.53 12.60
C PHE A 169 7.06 -10.85 12.23
N ILE A 170 6.27 -11.78 11.68
CA ILE A 170 6.74 -13.11 11.32
C ILE A 170 6.96 -13.18 9.80
N VAL A 171 8.22 -13.31 9.40
CA VAL A 171 8.59 -13.53 7.99
C VAL A 171 8.27 -14.98 7.62
N TYR A 172 7.55 -15.19 6.51
CA TYR A 172 7.21 -16.52 6.04
C TYR A 172 8.47 -17.26 5.51
N PRO A 173 8.77 -18.49 5.99
CA PRO A 173 10.03 -19.19 5.68
C PRO A 173 10.10 -19.78 4.25
N GLY A 174 9.02 -19.67 3.45
CA GLY A 174 9.02 -20.15 2.06
C GLY A 174 8.74 -21.65 1.90
N THR A 175 8.24 -22.34 2.92
CA THR A 175 8.02 -23.80 2.92
C THR A 175 7.28 -24.29 1.68
N CYS A 176 6.11 -23.75 1.35
CA CYS A 176 5.34 -24.19 0.18
C CYS A 176 5.95 -23.70 -1.15
N ARG A 177 6.79 -22.68 -1.13
CA ARG A 177 7.55 -22.24 -2.31
C ARG A 177 8.61 -23.27 -2.72
N ALA A 178 9.23 -23.92 -1.74
CA ALA A 178 10.23 -24.95 -1.96
C ALA A 178 9.64 -26.30 -2.39
N MET A 179 8.33 -26.49 -2.24
CA MET A 179 7.60 -27.73 -2.64
C MET A 179 7.71 -27.93 -4.16
N LEU A 180 7.78 -29.18 -4.60
CA LEU A 180 7.79 -29.53 -6.02
C LEU A 180 6.49 -29.08 -6.71
N ALA A 181 6.59 -28.60 -7.96
CA ALA A 181 5.44 -28.14 -8.73
C ALA A 181 4.33 -29.22 -8.81
N ALA A 182 4.71 -30.46 -9.14
CA ALA A 182 3.76 -31.57 -9.23
C ALA A 182 3.03 -31.84 -7.92
N GLU A 183 3.70 -31.70 -6.77
CA GLU A 183 3.08 -31.85 -5.46
C GLU A 183 2.08 -30.73 -5.16
N ARG A 184 2.46 -29.46 -5.46
CA ARG A 184 1.55 -28.32 -5.34
C ARG A 184 0.29 -28.49 -6.18
N ASP A 185 0.47 -28.91 -7.45
CA ASP A 185 -0.63 -29.10 -8.40
C ASP A 185 -1.54 -30.24 -7.96
N ALA A 186 -0.97 -31.35 -7.48
CA ALA A 186 -1.73 -32.47 -6.93
C ALA A 186 -2.55 -32.05 -5.70
N ARG A 187 -2.00 -31.24 -4.80
CA ARG A 187 -2.71 -30.73 -3.61
C ARG A 187 -3.85 -29.78 -3.99
N VAL A 188 -3.61 -28.86 -4.94
CA VAL A 188 -4.66 -27.98 -5.46
C VAL A 188 -5.78 -28.79 -6.13
N SER A 189 -5.42 -29.78 -6.95
CA SER A 189 -6.39 -30.64 -7.65
C SER A 189 -7.24 -31.50 -6.70
N ARG A 190 -6.71 -31.88 -5.54
CA ARG A 190 -7.48 -32.55 -4.48
C ARG A 190 -8.40 -31.63 -3.70
N GLY A 191 -8.29 -30.28 -3.92
CA GLY A 191 -9.06 -29.29 -3.18
C GLY A 191 -8.49 -28.97 -1.79
N ASP A 192 -7.20 -29.27 -1.52
CA ASP A 192 -6.57 -28.92 -0.25
C ASP A 192 -6.71 -27.41 0.01
N ARG A 193 -7.15 -27.05 1.23
CA ARG A 193 -7.31 -25.64 1.62
C ARG A 193 -5.98 -24.91 1.53
N HIS A 194 -5.92 -23.81 0.80
CA HIS A 194 -4.71 -23.03 0.58
C HIS A 194 -5.00 -21.53 0.44
N SER A 195 -3.98 -20.73 0.70
CA SER A 195 -3.91 -19.32 0.34
C SER A 195 -2.99 -19.15 -0.86
N TRP A 196 -3.05 -18.02 -1.53
CA TRP A 196 -2.10 -17.66 -2.59
C TRP A 196 -1.11 -16.64 -2.07
N ARG A 197 0.18 -16.89 -2.32
CA ARG A 197 1.27 -15.97 -1.96
C ARG A 197 1.98 -15.43 -3.19
N ILE A 198 2.45 -14.19 -3.08
CA ILE A 198 3.40 -13.62 -4.02
C ILE A 198 4.82 -13.88 -3.52
N ALA A 199 5.67 -14.41 -4.41
CA ALA A 199 7.07 -14.65 -4.14
C ALA A 199 7.85 -13.34 -4.21
N VAL A 200 8.76 -13.13 -3.24
CA VAL A 200 9.73 -12.05 -3.27
C VAL A 200 11.14 -12.57 -3.56
N PRO A 201 12.09 -11.73 -4.03
CA PRO A 201 13.48 -12.12 -4.14
C PRO A 201 14.05 -12.59 -2.79
N LYS A 202 14.99 -13.52 -2.83
CA LYS A 202 15.71 -13.93 -1.60
C LYS A 202 16.54 -12.77 -1.07
N SER A 203 16.79 -12.77 0.24
CA SER A 203 17.68 -11.80 0.88
C SER A 203 19.02 -11.71 0.16
N GLY A 204 19.54 -10.49 0.05
CA GLY A 204 20.77 -10.20 -0.69
C GLY A 204 20.60 -10.12 -2.23
N ASN A 205 19.41 -10.36 -2.77
CA ASN A 205 19.17 -10.13 -4.19
C ASN A 205 18.87 -8.63 -4.43
N PRO A 206 19.61 -7.94 -5.32
CA PRO A 206 19.43 -6.51 -5.55
C PRO A 206 18.00 -6.10 -5.95
N ALA A 207 17.27 -6.95 -6.67
CA ALA A 207 15.88 -6.68 -7.02
C ALA A 207 14.93 -6.68 -5.81
N GLY A 208 15.32 -7.29 -4.69
CA GLY A 208 14.59 -7.32 -3.43
C GLY A 208 14.95 -6.18 -2.47
N ALA A 209 16.00 -5.43 -2.77
CA ALA A 209 16.35 -4.21 -2.04
C ALA A 209 15.43 -3.08 -2.51
N ILE A 210 14.43 -2.75 -1.70
CA ILE A 210 13.48 -1.68 -1.97
C ILE A 210 13.90 -0.44 -1.22
N ALA A 211 14.19 0.63 -1.96
CA ALA A 211 14.45 1.95 -1.43
C ALA A 211 13.33 2.91 -1.86
N PHE A 212 12.90 3.77 -0.94
CA PHE A 212 11.96 4.87 -1.19
C PHE A 212 12.16 5.97 -0.15
N ASP A 213 11.84 7.19 -0.52
CA ASP A 213 11.84 8.32 0.41
C ASP A 213 10.44 8.50 1.00
N ASP A 214 10.40 8.72 2.31
CA ASP A 214 9.22 9.05 3.07
C ASP A 214 9.31 10.50 3.56
N GLU A 215 8.28 11.29 3.33
CA GLU A 215 8.26 12.71 3.66
C GLU A 215 8.44 13.01 5.16
N VAL A 216 8.10 12.04 6.03
CA VAL A 216 8.16 12.18 7.49
C VAL A 216 9.33 11.39 8.08
N PHE A 217 9.55 10.16 7.64
CA PHE A 217 10.55 9.25 8.19
C PHE A 217 11.84 9.17 7.35
N GLY A 218 11.97 9.97 6.28
CA GLY A 218 13.15 10.02 5.43
C GLY A 218 13.37 8.75 4.60
N SER A 219 14.59 8.56 4.15
CA SER A 219 14.95 7.45 3.25
C SER A 219 14.81 6.10 3.94
N GLN A 220 14.09 5.19 3.29
CA GLN A 220 13.79 3.85 3.75
C GLN A 220 14.48 2.81 2.87
N HIS A 221 15.07 1.79 3.50
CA HIS A 221 15.76 0.68 2.82
C HIS A 221 15.28 -0.65 3.41
N ILE A 222 14.58 -1.44 2.63
CA ILE A 222 13.96 -2.69 3.08
C ILE A 222 14.38 -3.85 2.17
N ASP A 223 15.04 -4.87 2.72
CA ASP A 223 15.26 -6.14 2.05
C ASP A 223 14.00 -7.01 2.16
N LEU A 224 13.31 -7.21 1.03
CA LEU A 224 12.06 -7.98 0.99
C LEU A 224 12.25 -9.41 1.50
N GLY A 225 13.36 -10.06 1.14
CA GLY A 225 13.62 -11.45 1.53
C GLY A 225 13.85 -11.62 3.03
N GLN A 226 14.49 -10.64 3.67
CA GLN A 226 14.83 -10.67 5.08
C GLN A 226 13.72 -10.11 5.98
N GLN A 227 13.10 -8.98 5.58
CA GLN A 227 12.25 -8.19 6.45
C GLN A 227 10.75 -8.37 6.20
N VAL A 228 10.35 -8.93 5.03
CA VAL A 228 8.93 -9.07 4.63
C VAL A 228 8.57 -10.53 4.31
N GLY A 229 9.35 -11.19 3.47
CA GLY A 229 9.06 -12.54 2.98
C GLY A 229 7.90 -12.59 1.96
N ASP A 230 7.52 -13.80 1.57
CA ASP A 230 6.39 -14.01 0.65
C ASP A 230 5.07 -13.73 1.35
N VAL A 231 4.26 -12.80 0.84
CA VAL A 231 3.00 -12.40 1.48
C VAL A 231 1.77 -13.05 0.86
N VAL A 232 0.72 -13.21 1.65
CA VAL A 232 -0.59 -13.67 1.17
C VAL A 232 -1.23 -12.54 0.37
N ILE A 233 -1.67 -12.87 -0.85
CA ILE A 233 -2.42 -11.97 -1.75
C ILE A 233 -3.87 -12.41 -1.96
N ARG A 234 -4.19 -13.70 -1.70
CA ARG A 234 -5.55 -14.22 -1.58
C ARG A 234 -5.62 -15.21 -0.44
N ARG A 235 -6.60 -15.04 0.43
CA ARG A 235 -6.80 -15.85 1.63
C ARG A 235 -7.43 -17.19 1.27
N SER A 236 -7.32 -18.15 2.18
CA SER A 236 -7.90 -19.49 2.01
C SER A 236 -9.44 -19.52 2.11
N ASP A 237 -10.07 -18.43 2.57
CA ASP A 237 -11.51 -18.21 2.54
C ASP A 237 -11.99 -17.53 1.25
N GLY A 238 -11.08 -17.27 0.31
CA GLY A 238 -11.37 -16.69 -0.99
C GLY A 238 -11.28 -15.17 -1.06
N LEU A 239 -11.16 -14.46 0.07
CA LEU A 239 -11.01 -13.00 0.09
C LEU A 239 -9.63 -12.59 -0.43
N PHE A 240 -9.58 -11.51 -1.19
CA PHE A 240 -8.32 -10.88 -1.58
C PHE A 240 -7.66 -10.22 -0.37
N ALA A 241 -6.34 -10.26 -0.31
CA ALA A 241 -5.60 -9.66 0.79
C ALA A 241 -5.32 -8.18 0.53
N TYR A 242 -5.28 -7.41 1.61
CA TYR A 242 -5.02 -5.98 1.62
C TYR A 242 -3.86 -5.56 0.71
N GLN A 243 -2.70 -6.22 0.82
CA GLN A 243 -1.50 -5.84 0.05
C GLN A 243 -1.72 -5.87 -1.47
N LEU A 244 -2.51 -6.81 -1.97
CA LEU A 244 -2.82 -6.90 -3.40
C LEU A 244 -3.79 -5.80 -3.83
N VAL A 245 -4.92 -5.67 -3.12
CA VAL A 245 -6.00 -4.80 -3.57
C VAL A 245 -5.62 -3.33 -3.53
N VAL A 246 -4.96 -2.87 -2.46
CA VAL A 246 -4.51 -1.46 -2.38
C VAL A 246 -3.46 -1.14 -3.44
N SER A 247 -2.57 -2.09 -3.77
CA SER A 247 -1.56 -1.90 -4.82
C SER A 247 -2.19 -1.78 -6.20
N ILE A 248 -3.24 -2.59 -6.49
CA ILE A 248 -3.98 -2.51 -7.75
C ILE A 248 -4.74 -1.19 -7.82
N ASP A 249 -5.45 -0.83 -6.77
CA ASP A 249 -6.26 0.38 -6.75
C ASP A 249 -5.41 1.64 -6.87
N ASP A 250 -4.34 1.75 -6.09
CA ASP A 250 -3.42 2.90 -6.17
C ASP A 250 -2.74 2.97 -7.55
N PHE A 251 -2.51 1.83 -8.22
CA PHE A 251 -1.97 1.79 -9.58
C PHE A 251 -3.02 2.21 -10.61
N ASP A 252 -4.22 1.62 -10.59
CA ASP A 252 -5.29 1.87 -11.55
C ASP A 252 -5.85 3.31 -11.44
N MET A 253 -5.91 3.86 -10.21
CA MET A 253 -6.37 5.23 -9.94
C MET A 253 -5.29 6.29 -10.20
N GLY A 254 -4.07 5.87 -10.54
CA GLY A 254 -2.96 6.80 -10.79
C GLY A 254 -2.53 7.57 -9.55
N VAL A 255 -2.67 6.98 -8.35
CA VAL A 255 -2.29 7.62 -7.09
C VAL A 255 -0.81 7.94 -7.09
N THR A 256 -0.48 9.21 -6.84
CA THR A 256 0.87 9.75 -6.79
C THR A 256 1.29 10.18 -5.38
N GLN A 257 0.36 10.23 -4.41
CA GLN A 257 0.65 10.51 -3.01
C GLN A 257 -0.11 9.56 -2.08
N ILE A 258 0.61 8.94 -1.16
CA ILE A 258 0.08 7.97 -0.19
C ILE A 258 0.39 8.43 1.23
N VAL A 259 -0.64 8.84 1.97
CA VAL A 259 -0.55 9.23 3.38
C VAL A 259 -1.26 8.19 4.24
N ARG A 260 -0.62 7.72 5.33
CA ARG A 260 -1.15 6.68 6.22
C ARG A 260 -0.31 6.53 7.49
N GLY A 261 -0.74 5.73 8.45
CA GLY A 261 0.03 5.46 9.67
C GLY A 261 1.35 4.70 9.41
N ARG A 262 2.37 4.98 10.22
CA ARG A 262 3.72 4.39 10.13
C ARG A 262 3.78 2.88 10.33
N ASP A 263 2.73 2.28 10.90
CA ASP A 263 2.59 0.82 10.98
C ASP A 263 2.57 0.13 9.61
N LEU A 264 2.25 0.87 8.56
CA LEU A 264 2.27 0.41 7.18
C LEU A 264 3.58 0.73 6.43
N LEU A 265 4.57 1.33 7.10
CA LEU A 265 5.84 1.71 6.48
C LEU A 265 6.53 0.51 5.81
N ARG A 266 6.65 -0.62 6.53
CA ARG A 266 7.19 -1.88 5.98
C ARG A 266 6.34 -2.42 4.82
N SER A 267 5.03 -2.25 4.87
CA SER A 267 4.10 -2.67 3.81
C SER A 267 4.34 -1.94 2.49
N THR A 268 4.92 -0.76 2.52
CA THR A 268 5.28 -0.01 1.31
C THR A 268 6.21 -0.80 0.41
N ALA A 269 7.18 -1.51 0.98
CA ALA A 269 8.13 -2.28 0.19
C ALA A 269 7.46 -3.41 -0.62
N ILE A 270 6.53 -4.15 -0.01
CA ILE A 270 5.81 -5.21 -0.73
C ILE A 270 4.81 -4.63 -1.74
N GLN A 271 4.20 -3.49 -1.44
CA GLN A 271 3.31 -2.81 -2.39
C GLN A 271 4.08 -2.27 -3.59
N LEU A 272 5.29 -1.75 -3.41
CA LEU A 272 6.17 -1.37 -4.51
C LEU A 272 6.61 -2.59 -5.34
N TRP A 273 6.85 -3.75 -4.71
CA TRP A 273 7.12 -4.99 -5.42
C TRP A 273 5.92 -5.44 -6.28
N ILE A 274 4.72 -5.41 -5.72
CA ILE A 274 3.48 -5.71 -6.46
C ILE A 274 3.31 -4.70 -7.61
N ARG A 275 3.53 -3.40 -7.37
CA ARG A 275 3.45 -2.35 -8.39
C ARG A 275 4.40 -2.59 -9.57
N ARG A 276 5.63 -3.08 -9.32
CA ARG A 276 6.56 -3.50 -10.39
C ARG A 276 5.97 -4.63 -11.24
N ALA A 277 5.34 -5.62 -10.60
CA ALA A 277 4.66 -6.71 -11.30
C ALA A 277 3.46 -6.20 -12.12
N LEU A 278 2.65 -5.29 -11.59
CA LEU A 278 1.54 -4.65 -12.30
C LEU A 278 2.01 -3.89 -13.54
N GLY A 279 3.10 -3.12 -13.45
CA GLY A 279 3.70 -2.44 -14.59
C GLY A 279 4.16 -3.42 -15.69
N ARG A 280 4.58 -4.63 -15.33
CA ARG A 280 4.90 -5.67 -16.31
C ARG A 280 3.65 -6.25 -16.98
N VAL A 281 2.59 -6.52 -16.21
CA VAL A 281 1.28 -6.97 -16.75
C VAL A 281 0.75 -5.95 -17.75
N SER A 282 0.72 -4.67 -17.39
CA SER A 282 0.22 -3.59 -18.25
C SER A 282 1.00 -3.51 -19.58
N ARG A 283 2.33 -3.60 -19.54
CA ARG A 283 3.17 -3.61 -20.76
C ARG A 283 2.86 -4.79 -21.67
N LEU A 284 2.69 -5.98 -21.13
CA LEU A 284 2.37 -7.18 -21.92
C LEU A 284 0.98 -7.07 -22.60
N GLN A 285 -0.01 -6.56 -21.89
CA GLN A 285 -1.37 -6.35 -22.44
C GLN A 285 -1.36 -5.35 -23.60
N SER A 286 -0.61 -4.25 -23.49
CA SER A 286 -0.48 -3.26 -24.56
C SER A 286 0.24 -3.80 -25.79
N GLN A 287 1.30 -4.60 -25.62
CA GLN A 287 2.00 -5.23 -26.73
C GLN A 287 1.12 -6.23 -27.50
N THR A 288 0.19 -6.89 -26.81
CA THR A 288 -0.75 -7.81 -27.45
C THR A 288 -1.77 -7.06 -28.30
N LEU A 289 -2.26 -5.90 -27.83
CA LEU A 289 -3.22 -5.06 -28.56
C LEU A 289 -2.61 -4.44 -29.83
N THR A 290 -1.32 -4.14 -29.84
CA THR A 290 -0.62 -3.57 -31.01
C THR A 290 -0.23 -4.62 -32.05
N ARG A 291 -0.25 -5.91 -31.70
CA ARG A 291 0.13 -7.02 -32.62
C ARG A 291 -1.03 -7.62 -33.39
N THR A 292 -2.28 -7.24 -33.13
CA THR A 292 -3.44 -7.75 -33.86
C THR A 292 -3.88 -6.71 -34.90
N PRO A 293 -3.61 -6.88 -36.22
CA PRO A 293 -4.15 -6.01 -37.25
C PRO A 293 -5.61 -6.38 -37.50
N SER A 294 -6.51 -5.44 -37.25
CA SER A 294 -7.78 -5.22 -37.90
C SER A 294 -8.72 -6.40 -38.21
N GLN A 295 -9.72 -6.57 -37.35
CA GLN A 295 -11.09 -6.69 -37.88
C GLN A 295 -11.99 -5.74 -37.09
N ARG A 296 -12.09 -4.50 -37.58
CA ARG A 296 -13.16 -3.58 -37.16
C ARG A 296 -14.47 -4.05 -37.82
N GLN A 297 -15.27 -4.76 -37.06
CA GLN A 297 -16.71 -4.81 -37.34
C GLN A 297 -17.40 -3.81 -36.42
N THR A 298 -17.95 -2.79 -37.09
CA THR A 298 -18.82 -1.76 -36.54
C THR A 298 -20.08 -2.39 -35.95
N ARG A 299 -20.27 -2.24 -34.64
CA ARG A 299 -21.59 -2.32 -34.00
C ARG A 299 -21.95 -0.96 -33.42
N PRO A 300 -23.22 -0.51 -33.51
CA PRO A 300 -23.63 0.82 -33.05
C PRO A 300 -23.55 0.91 -31.52
N GLN A 301 -22.95 1.99 -31.07
CA GLN A 301 -22.80 2.36 -29.67
C GLN A 301 -24.16 2.73 -29.09
N GLN A 302 -24.67 1.95 -28.14
CA GLN A 302 -25.57 2.48 -27.11
C GLN A 302 -24.73 3.19 -26.07
N ARG A 303 -24.90 4.50 -26.00
CA ARG A 303 -24.33 5.40 -25.00
C ARG A 303 -24.83 5.02 -23.60
N LEU A 304 -24.03 4.33 -22.83
CA LEU A 304 -24.06 4.41 -21.39
C LEU A 304 -23.01 5.44 -20.97
N GLN A 305 -23.49 6.63 -20.63
CA GLN A 305 -22.73 7.62 -19.86
C GLN A 305 -22.53 7.05 -18.45
N SER A 306 -21.47 6.32 -18.24
CA SER A 306 -21.01 5.97 -16.92
C SER A 306 -19.48 5.89 -16.95
N GLN A 307 -18.92 6.80 -16.18
CA GLN A 307 -17.55 6.79 -15.66
C GLN A 307 -16.43 6.70 -16.72
N ARG A 308 -15.94 7.85 -17.14
CA ARG A 308 -14.56 7.98 -17.59
C ARG A 308 -13.64 7.70 -16.39
N LEU A 309 -13.49 6.41 -16.04
CA LEU A 309 -12.29 5.98 -15.38
C LEU A 309 -11.14 6.34 -16.31
N ALA A 310 -10.19 7.08 -15.80
CA ALA A 310 -9.00 7.53 -16.51
C ALA A 310 -8.43 6.39 -17.35
N GLN A 311 -7.93 6.71 -18.54
CA GLN A 311 -7.17 5.76 -19.36
C GLN A 311 -6.13 5.07 -18.47
N PRO A 312 -5.87 3.75 -18.62
CA PRO A 312 -4.89 3.05 -17.83
C PRO A 312 -3.59 3.87 -17.86
N PRO A 313 -2.96 4.11 -16.70
CA PRO A 313 -1.78 4.95 -16.62
C PRO A 313 -0.73 4.46 -17.62
N SER A 314 -0.01 5.39 -18.21
CA SER A 314 1.11 5.09 -19.11
C SER A 314 1.99 4.02 -18.45
N HIS A 315 2.61 3.14 -19.23
CA HIS A 315 3.38 1.95 -18.81
C HIS A 315 4.44 2.19 -17.73
N THR A 316 4.64 3.45 -17.33
CA THR A 316 5.55 3.94 -16.31
C THR A 316 4.79 4.82 -15.31
N ALA A 317 3.79 4.27 -14.61
CA ALA A 317 3.16 5.01 -13.52
C ALA A 317 4.25 5.37 -12.48
N PRO A 318 4.44 6.67 -12.14
CA PRO A 318 5.49 7.10 -11.22
C PRO A 318 5.33 6.42 -9.86
N ILE A 319 6.45 6.23 -9.16
CA ILE A 319 6.42 5.79 -7.77
C ILE A 319 5.71 6.89 -6.96
N PRO A 320 4.70 6.56 -6.15
CA PRO A 320 4.05 7.54 -5.29
C PRO A 320 5.02 8.16 -4.28
N GLN A 321 4.78 9.40 -3.91
CA GLN A 321 5.35 10.01 -2.70
C GLN A 321 4.65 9.40 -1.48
N PHE A 322 5.42 9.05 -0.47
CA PHE A 322 4.90 8.45 0.76
C PHE A 322 5.06 9.41 1.92
N ALA A 323 4.04 9.51 2.76
CA ALA A 323 4.11 10.18 4.04
C ALA A 323 3.47 9.26 5.10
N HIS A 324 4.30 8.61 5.88
CA HIS A 324 3.83 7.82 7.01
C HIS A 324 3.73 8.71 8.24
N LEU A 325 2.64 8.62 8.95
CA LEU A 325 2.35 9.47 10.10
C LEU A 325 2.65 8.74 11.41
N PRO A 326 3.08 9.45 12.44
CA PRO A 326 3.09 8.93 13.80
C PRO A 326 1.77 8.30 14.19
N LEU A 327 1.80 7.38 15.11
CA LEU A 327 0.60 6.71 15.60
C LEU A 327 -0.05 7.55 16.69
N VAL A 328 -1.37 7.41 16.79
CA VAL A 328 -2.14 8.02 17.87
C VAL A 328 -2.62 6.89 18.78
N ASP A 329 -2.13 6.89 20.01
CA ASP A 329 -2.47 5.94 21.05
C ASP A 329 -3.38 6.60 22.10
N ASP A 330 -4.04 5.79 22.93
CA ASP A 330 -4.73 6.28 24.11
C ASP A 330 -3.72 6.70 25.21
N ILE A 331 -4.22 7.27 26.30
CA ILE A 331 -3.39 7.70 27.44
C ILE A 331 -2.62 6.55 28.08
N SER A 332 -3.07 5.29 27.94
CA SER A 332 -2.39 4.11 28.47
C SER A 332 -1.25 3.63 27.53
N GLY A 333 -1.10 4.24 26.35
CA GLY A 333 -0.14 3.82 25.32
C GLY A 333 -0.64 2.63 24.50
N LYS A 334 -1.93 2.31 24.58
CA LYS A 334 -2.56 1.30 23.74
C LYS A 334 -3.09 1.98 22.48
N ARG A 335 -2.88 1.32 21.34
CA ARG A 335 -3.38 1.79 20.06
C ARG A 335 -4.87 2.06 20.11
N LEU A 336 -5.29 3.23 19.60
CA LEU A 336 -6.70 3.54 19.41
C LEU A 336 -7.33 2.46 18.54
N ALA A 337 -8.19 1.65 19.13
CA ALA A 337 -8.94 0.64 18.43
C ALA A 337 -10.42 1.06 18.41
N LYS A 338 -11.12 0.73 17.33
CA LYS A 338 -12.56 0.98 17.16
C LYS A 338 -13.45 0.41 18.29
N ARG A 339 -12.88 -0.34 19.23
CA ARG A 339 -13.57 -0.86 20.42
C ARG A 339 -13.56 0.10 21.62
N ASP A 340 -12.69 1.11 21.59
CA ASP A 340 -12.58 2.11 22.63
C ASP A 340 -13.42 3.32 22.16
N HIS A 341 -14.75 3.26 22.37
CA HIS A 341 -15.74 4.23 21.90
C HIS A 341 -15.47 5.70 22.31
N ALA A 342 -14.59 5.93 23.27
CA ALA A 342 -14.36 7.25 23.85
C ALA A 342 -13.77 8.30 22.87
N LEU A 343 -13.14 7.90 21.77
CA LEU A 343 -12.54 8.79 20.75
C LEU A 343 -13.19 8.63 19.37
N ASP A 344 -14.39 8.03 19.33
CA ASP A 344 -15.26 7.96 18.17
C ASP A 344 -15.83 9.35 17.87
N LEU A 345 -15.73 9.79 16.61
CA LEU A 345 -16.18 11.14 16.20
C LEU A 345 -17.68 11.35 16.43
N GLY A 346 -18.48 10.29 16.33
CA GLY A 346 -19.91 10.39 16.63
C GLY A 346 -20.16 10.75 18.08
N VAL A 347 -19.48 10.09 19.01
CA VAL A 347 -19.57 10.39 20.45
C VAL A 347 -19.10 11.81 20.75
N LEU A 348 -17.93 12.22 20.21
CA LEU A 348 -17.42 13.57 20.42
C LEU A 348 -18.39 14.64 19.88
N ARG A 349 -19.03 14.38 18.75
CA ARG A 349 -20.04 15.26 18.15
C ARG A 349 -21.31 15.33 19.00
N GLU A 350 -21.78 14.22 19.58
CA GLU A 350 -22.91 14.17 20.51
C GLU A 350 -22.63 14.94 21.81
N GLU A 351 -21.38 14.94 22.29
CA GLU A 351 -20.89 15.71 23.44
C GLU A 351 -20.68 17.20 23.10
N GLY A 352 -21.00 17.64 21.88
CA GLY A 352 -20.94 19.04 21.46
C GLY A 352 -19.54 19.51 21.01
N VAL A 353 -18.59 18.63 20.77
CA VAL A 353 -17.28 18.99 20.21
C VAL A 353 -17.46 19.43 18.77
N SER A 354 -16.97 20.62 18.41
CA SER A 354 -17.07 21.12 17.03
C SER A 354 -16.02 20.48 16.10
N SER A 355 -16.32 20.49 14.80
CA SER A 355 -15.37 20.01 13.78
C SER A 355 -14.07 20.81 13.79
N GLU A 356 -14.13 22.11 13.99
CA GLU A 356 -12.97 22.99 14.06
C GLU A 356 -12.05 22.63 15.23
N ARG A 357 -12.64 22.18 16.34
CA ARG A 357 -11.87 21.72 17.51
C ARG A 357 -11.14 20.42 17.20
N ILE A 358 -11.80 19.46 16.55
CA ILE A 358 -11.16 18.20 16.09
C ILE A 358 -10.04 18.50 15.11
N ILE A 359 -10.28 19.38 14.12
CA ILE A 359 -9.25 19.77 13.14
C ILE A 359 -8.09 20.48 13.83
N GLY A 360 -8.33 21.42 14.73
CA GLY A 360 -7.30 22.12 15.49
C GLY A 360 -6.45 21.16 16.34
N TYR A 361 -7.07 20.15 16.95
CA TYR A 361 -6.35 19.12 17.70
C TYR A 361 -5.48 18.24 16.77
N CYS A 362 -6.01 17.81 15.63
CA CYS A 362 -5.25 17.07 14.63
C CYS A 362 -4.11 17.91 14.04
N ALA A 363 -4.33 19.20 13.79
CA ALA A 363 -3.32 20.13 13.29
C ALA A 363 -2.18 20.33 14.30
N TRP A 364 -2.51 20.42 15.59
CA TRP A 364 -1.50 20.47 16.66
C TRP A 364 -0.66 19.16 16.69
N MET A 365 -1.27 17.99 16.59
CA MET A 365 -0.54 16.73 16.49
C MET A 365 0.35 16.64 15.25
N LEU A 366 -0.03 17.30 14.14
CA LEU A 366 0.81 17.40 12.93
C LEU A 366 1.94 18.45 13.08
N GLY A 367 2.00 19.18 14.21
CA GLY A 367 2.96 20.27 14.43
C GLY A 367 2.64 21.57 13.69
N LEU A 368 1.45 21.64 13.04
CA LEU A 368 1.03 22.84 12.28
C LEU A 368 0.57 23.98 13.18
N LEU A 369 0.18 23.69 14.42
CA LEU A 369 -0.24 24.66 15.43
C LEU A 369 0.55 24.42 16.72
N PRO A 370 0.93 25.51 17.44
CA PRO A 370 1.67 25.39 18.71
C PRO A 370 0.82 24.82 19.85
N GLN A 371 -0.50 24.91 19.74
CA GLN A 371 -1.49 24.38 20.68
C GLN A 371 -2.78 24.02 19.95
N PRO A 372 -3.64 23.15 20.49
CA PRO A 372 -4.89 22.75 19.85
C PRO A 372 -5.89 23.92 19.81
N THR A 373 -5.80 24.75 18.77
CA THR A 373 -6.68 25.90 18.53
C THR A 373 -7.70 25.53 17.46
N PRO A 374 -9.01 25.72 17.71
CA PRO A 374 -10.05 25.43 16.72
C PRO A 374 -9.78 26.16 15.39
N CYS A 375 -9.79 25.43 14.28
CA CYS A 375 -9.58 25.96 12.94
C CYS A 375 -10.26 25.08 11.90
N ARG A 376 -10.40 25.59 10.68
CA ARG A 376 -10.86 24.82 9.51
C ARG A 376 -9.68 24.21 8.76
N PRO A 377 -9.87 23.09 8.02
CA PRO A 377 -8.79 22.56 7.17
C PRO A 377 -8.21 23.58 6.19
N SER A 378 -9.05 24.47 5.64
CA SER A 378 -8.63 25.52 4.71
C SER A 378 -7.63 26.51 5.32
N ASP A 379 -7.72 26.76 6.62
CA ASP A 379 -6.89 27.75 7.31
C ASP A 379 -5.43 27.26 7.46
N LEU A 380 -5.21 25.95 7.20
CA LEU A 380 -3.90 25.29 7.34
C LEU A 380 -3.16 25.14 6.00
N LEU A 381 -3.79 25.43 4.87
CA LEU A 381 -3.24 25.15 3.54
C LEU A 381 -1.95 25.91 3.25
N ASP A 382 -1.93 27.20 3.55
CA ASP A 382 -0.79 28.09 3.23
C ASP A 382 0.46 27.76 4.07
N GLY A 383 0.26 27.23 5.28
CA GLY A 383 1.34 26.86 6.20
C GLY A 383 1.75 25.39 6.15
N PHE A 384 1.09 24.57 5.35
CA PHE A 384 1.35 23.14 5.34
C PHE A 384 2.64 22.76 4.61
N THR A 385 3.53 22.08 5.30
CA THR A 385 4.70 21.39 4.73
C THR A 385 4.93 20.04 5.38
N TRP A 386 5.45 19.09 4.62
CA TRP A 386 5.83 17.80 5.18
C TRP A 386 7.02 17.91 6.14
N ASN A 387 7.89 18.92 5.98
CA ASN A 387 8.99 19.16 6.90
C ASN A 387 8.49 19.45 8.31
N THR A 388 7.43 20.27 8.44
CA THR A 388 6.80 20.55 9.74
C THR A 388 6.30 19.26 10.40
N VAL A 389 5.64 18.36 9.62
CA VAL A 389 5.18 17.06 10.14
C VAL A 389 6.35 16.17 10.53
N ALA A 390 7.44 16.18 9.77
CA ALA A 390 8.65 15.39 10.03
C ALA A 390 9.38 15.79 11.33
N GLU A 391 9.29 17.07 11.71
CA GLU A 391 9.81 17.58 12.99
C GLU A 391 9.00 17.06 14.20
N HIS A 392 7.75 16.60 13.98
CA HIS A 392 6.82 16.10 15.00
C HIS A 392 6.49 14.60 14.80
N ARG A 393 7.50 13.79 14.49
CA ARG A 393 7.34 12.37 14.10
C ARG A 393 7.23 11.37 15.26
N ASP A 394 7.15 11.84 16.50
CA ASP A 394 6.92 10.98 17.66
C ASP A 394 5.45 10.56 17.75
N ASP A 395 5.20 9.35 18.30
CA ASP A 395 3.84 8.89 18.51
C ASP A 395 3.10 9.75 19.54
N HIS A 396 1.84 10.01 19.26
CA HIS A 396 0.98 10.86 20.09
C HIS A 396 0.16 10.04 21.07
N ARG A 397 -0.09 10.60 22.25
CA ARG A 397 -1.09 10.11 23.18
C ARG A 397 -2.26 11.09 23.23
N CYS A 398 -3.46 10.57 23.01
CA CYS A 398 -4.68 11.37 22.99
C CYS A 398 -5.52 11.10 24.25
N ASP A 399 -5.91 12.17 24.92
CA ASP A 399 -6.88 12.14 26.02
C ASP A 399 -8.18 12.79 25.55
N THR A 400 -9.32 12.09 25.70
CA THR A 400 -10.66 12.66 25.42
C THR A 400 -10.94 13.93 26.19
N ARG A 401 -10.41 14.06 27.41
CA ARG A 401 -10.58 15.25 28.23
C ARG A 401 -10.03 16.51 27.59
N ASP A 402 -9.01 16.39 26.74
CA ASP A 402 -8.43 17.53 26.04
C ASP A 402 -9.34 18.03 24.91
N LEU A 403 -10.20 17.16 24.38
CA LEU A 403 -11.19 17.48 23.36
C LEU A 403 -12.51 18.02 23.95
N LEU A 404 -12.84 17.64 25.19
CA LEU A 404 -14.08 18.04 25.87
C LEU A 404 -13.97 19.35 26.65
N ARG A 405 -12.77 19.84 26.93
CA ARG A 405 -12.50 21.14 27.59
C ARG A 405 -12.47 22.29 26.57
#